data_886d671f8d4f610da00ebb233313df86
#
_entry.id   886d671f8d4f610da00ebb233313df86
#
_cell.length_a   1.000
_cell.length_b   1.000
_cell.length_c   1.000
_cell.angle_alpha   90.00
_cell.angle_beta   90.00
_cell.angle_gamma   90.00
#
_symmetry.space_group_name_H-M   'P 1'
#
loop_
_entity.id
_entity.type
_entity.pdbx_description
1 polymer ?
#
loop_
_entity_poly.entity_id
_entity_poly.type
_entity_poly.pdbx_seq_one_letter_code
_entity_poly.pdbx_strand_id
1 'polypeptide(L)'
;MDAGKTIAFMAGQKRGLWDFEDIGENWKRAETDAIAPVVAVPTTSGTGSEVGRATVVIDENNETKKILFHPRMLPELVICDPFLVTGLPPHLTAATGMDALAHCLEAYCVNTYHPMADGIALESLRLVHD
;
A
#
# COMPACT_ATOMS: atom_id res chain seq x y z
N MET A 1 5.15 -6.04 0.88
CA MET A 1 5.64 -4.68 0.54
C MET A 1 5.61 -3.73 1.74
N ASP A 2 4.59 -3.73 2.54
CA ASP A 2 4.43 -2.82 3.69
C ASP A 2 5.58 -2.86 4.69
N ALA A 3 6.05 -4.05 5.06
CA ALA A 3 7.23 -4.18 5.92
C ALA A 3 8.47 -3.48 5.32
N GLY A 4 8.72 -3.65 4.02
CA GLY A 4 9.85 -3.00 3.35
C GLY A 4 9.75 -1.47 3.34
N LYS A 5 8.57 -0.93 3.06
CA LYS A 5 8.30 0.52 3.14
C LYS A 5 8.46 1.04 4.57
N THR A 6 7.99 0.29 5.55
CA THR A 6 8.16 0.63 6.97
C THR A 6 9.64 0.65 7.38
N ILE A 7 10.42 -0.33 6.95
CA ILE A 7 11.87 -0.37 7.20
C ILE A 7 12.56 0.84 6.56
N ALA A 8 12.25 1.14 5.31
CA ALA A 8 12.81 2.31 4.61
C ALA A 8 12.45 3.62 5.31
N PHE A 9 11.20 3.75 5.76
CA PHE A 9 10.75 4.89 6.54
C PHE A 9 11.53 5.05 7.85
N MET A 10 11.71 3.93 8.58
CA MET A 10 12.35 3.94 9.90
C MET A 10 13.87 4.02 9.88
N ALA A 11 14.53 3.81 8.74
CA ALA A 11 15.99 3.66 8.63
C ALA A 11 16.80 4.80 9.27
N GLY A 12 16.29 6.03 9.23
CA GLY A 12 16.94 7.19 9.83
C GLY A 12 16.13 7.89 10.93
N GLN A 13 14.99 7.33 11.35
CA GLN A 13 14.16 7.94 12.37
C GLN A 13 14.75 7.71 13.77
N LYS A 14 14.57 8.71 14.66
CA LYS A 14 15.05 8.65 16.05
C LYS A 14 13.93 8.32 17.06
N ARG A 15 12.69 8.32 16.61
CA ARG A 15 11.50 8.02 17.42
C ARG A 15 11.09 6.56 17.24
N GLY A 16 10.28 6.06 18.15
CA GLY A 16 9.67 4.74 18.04
C GLY A 16 8.66 4.66 16.89
N LEU A 17 8.46 3.46 16.33
CA LEU A 17 7.56 3.23 15.20
C LEU A 17 6.16 3.79 15.42
N TRP A 18 5.61 3.57 16.60
CA TRP A 18 4.23 3.96 16.92
C TRP A 18 4.03 5.46 17.17
N ASP A 19 5.11 6.23 17.31
CA ASP A 19 5.05 7.70 17.34
C ASP A 19 4.57 8.29 16.00
N PHE A 20 4.60 7.47 14.94
CA PHE A 20 4.23 7.83 13.58
C PHE A 20 2.91 7.18 13.12
N GLU A 21 2.18 6.52 14.02
CA GLU A 21 0.85 6.00 13.71
C GLU A 21 -0.02 7.09 13.07
N ASP A 22 -0.78 6.74 12.03
CA ASP A 22 -1.60 7.68 11.26
C ASP A 22 -2.80 8.19 12.08
N ILE A 23 -2.49 8.99 13.08
CA ILE A 23 -3.44 9.68 13.96
C ILE A 23 -3.12 11.16 13.91
N GLY A 24 -4.07 11.97 13.44
CA GLY A 24 -3.90 13.41 13.30
C GLY A 24 -2.69 13.76 12.42
N GLU A 25 -1.72 14.48 12.99
CA GLU A 25 -0.54 14.96 12.25
C GLU A 25 0.77 14.25 12.68
N ASN A 26 0.69 13.05 13.24
CA ASN A 26 1.89 12.32 13.73
C ASN A 26 2.95 12.12 12.65
N TRP A 27 2.53 11.96 11.39
CA TRP A 27 3.44 11.83 10.25
C TRP A 27 4.41 13.01 10.10
N LYS A 28 4.02 14.21 10.55
CA LYS A 28 4.88 15.42 10.53
C LYS A 28 6.04 15.35 11.50
N ARG A 29 6.05 14.39 12.43
CA ARG A 29 7.15 14.18 13.39
C ARG A 29 8.35 13.50 12.74
N ALA A 30 8.19 12.96 11.54
CA ALA A 30 9.24 12.23 10.84
C ALA A 30 10.32 13.17 10.32
N GLU A 31 11.56 12.74 10.44
CA GLU A 31 12.69 13.38 9.76
C GLU A 31 12.63 12.96 8.26
N THR A 32 12.02 13.81 7.45
CA THR A 32 11.68 13.52 6.05
C THR A 32 12.91 13.16 5.21
N ASP A 33 14.04 13.85 5.43
CA ASP A 33 15.27 13.62 4.67
C ASP A 33 16.01 12.34 5.09
N ALA A 34 15.60 11.74 6.22
CA ALA A 34 16.15 10.49 6.72
C ALA A 34 15.38 9.25 6.22
N ILE A 35 14.31 9.45 5.46
CA ILE A 35 13.53 8.36 4.86
C ILE A 35 14.29 7.85 3.63
N ALA A 36 14.61 6.56 3.63
CA ALA A 36 15.28 5.93 2.48
C ALA A 36 14.33 5.82 1.28
N PRO A 37 14.85 6.00 0.05
CA PRO A 37 14.05 5.79 -1.16
C PRO A 37 13.63 4.33 -1.31
N VAL A 38 12.46 4.11 -1.88
CA VAL A 38 11.89 2.77 -2.08
C VAL A 38 11.79 2.47 -3.58
N VAL A 39 12.34 1.33 -3.97
CA VAL A 39 12.05 0.69 -5.26
C VAL A 39 11.12 -0.49 -4.98
N ALA A 40 9.95 -0.50 -5.60
CA ALA A 40 8.96 -1.55 -5.42
C ALA A 40 8.92 -2.51 -6.61
N VAL A 41 8.94 -3.81 -6.31
CA VAL A 41 8.79 -4.88 -7.30
C VAL A 41 7.66 -5.79 -6.81
N PRO A 42 6.40 -5.55 -7.23
CA PRO A 42 5.27 -6.36 -6.79
C PRO A 42 5.38 -7.82 -7.24
N THR A 43 5.07 -8.73 -6.34
CA THR A 43 4.99 -10.18 -6.60
C THR A 43 3.58 -10.73 -6.43
N THR A 44 2.62 -9.86 -6.19
CA THR A 44 1.18 -10.13 -6.13
C THR A 44 0.43 -9.04 -6.88
N SER A 45 -0.71 -9.38 -7.48
CA SER A 45 -1.63 -8.40 -8.07
C SER A 45 -2.85 -8.29 -7.16
N GLY A 46 -2.95 -7.21 -6.37
CA GLY A 46 -4.03 -7.06 -5.38
C GLY A 46 -3.93 -5.77 -4.59
N THR A 47 -3.02 -5.70 -3.64
CA THR A 47 -2.99 -4.65 -2.60
C THR A 47 -2.74 -3.22 -3.11
N GLY A 48 -2.10 -3.03 -4.28
CA GLY A 48 -1.73 -1.70 -4.77
C GLY A 48 -0.75 -0.93 -3.86
N SER A 49 -0.06 -1.62 -2.94
CA SER A 49 0.85 -0.97 -1.98
C SER A 49 1.99 -0.20 -2.65
N GLU A 50 2.33 -0.55 -3.89
CA GLU A 50 3.34 0.12 -4.71
C GLU A 50 2.94 1.54 -5.15
N VAL A 51 1.67 1.87 -5.14
CA VAL A 51 1.16 3.20 -5.46
C VAL A 51 0.62 3.94 -4.23
N GLY A 52 0.76 3.34 -3.05
CA GLY A 52 0.28 3.89 -1.78
C GLY A 52 1.37 4.60 -0.98
N ARG A 53 0.96 5.62 -0.21
CA ARG A 53 1.81 6.38 0.72
C ARG A 53 1.68 5.91 2.16
N ALA A 54 0.98 4.79 2.38
CA ALA A 54 0.75 4.21 3.69
C ALA A 54 1.28 2.78 3.76
N THR A 55 1.45 2.28 4.96
CA THR A 55 1.74 0.89 5.27
C THR A 55 0.85 0.41 6.40
N VAL A 56 0.53 -0.88 6.40
CA VAL A 56 -0.20 -1.52 7.49
C VAL A 56 0.75 -2.45 8.22
N VAL A 57 0.90 -2.25 9.52
CA VAL A 57 1.77 -3.06 10.39
C VAL A 57 0.96 -3.59 11.56
N ILE A 58 1.21 -4.84 11.93
CA ILE A 58 0.56 -5.45 13.10
C ILE A 58 1.35 -5.05 14.34
N ASP A 59 0.68 -4.45 15.30
CA ASP A 59 1.19 -4.28 16.66
C ASP A 59 0.89 -5.56 17.44
N GLU A 60 1.92 -6.39 17.60
CA GLU A 60 1.80 -7.70 18.24
C GLU A 60 1.41 -7.60 19.73
N ASN A 61 1.74 -6.49 20.39
CA ASN A 61 1.40 -6.32 21.83
C ASN A 61 -0.11 -6.11 22.03
N ASN A 62 -0.77 -5.49 21.06
CA ASN A 62 -2.19 -5.16 21.12
C ASN A 62 -3.03 -5.98 20.14
N GLU A 63 -2.40 -6.85 19.35
CA GLU A 63 -3.02 -7.63 18.26
C GLU A 63 -3.84 -6.78 17.28
N THR A 64 -3.40 -5.55 17.04
CA THR A 64 -4.11 -4.58 16.19
C THR A 64 -3.30 -4.21 14.94
N LYS A 65 -4.01 -3.97 13.85
CA LYS A 65 -3.43 -3.37 12.65
C LYS A 65 -3.34 -1.87 12.84
N LYS A 66 -2.16 -1.31 12.65
CA LYS A 66 -1.90 0.12 12.68
C LYS A 66 -1.40 0.61 11.34
N ILE A 67 -1.77 1.82 11.00
CA ILE A 67 -1.38 2.46 9.74
C ILE A 67 -0.28 3.46 10.04
N LEU A 68 0.76 3.48 9.21
CA LEU A 68 1.72 4.56 9.13
C LEU A 68 1.56 5.23 7.77
N PHE A 69 1.58 6.54 7.75
CA PHE A 69 1.45 7.34 6.55
C PHE A 69 2.57 8.38 6.49
N HIS A 70 3.17 8.53 5.31
CA HIS A 70 4.02 9.67 5.00
C HIS A 70 4.12 9.85 3.49
N PRO A 71 4.10 11.10 2.96
CA PRO A 71 4.21 11.35 1.51
C PRO A 71 5.42 10.69 0.85
N ARG A 72 6.56 10.61 1.55
CA ARG A 72 7.81 9.99 1.08
C ARG A 72 7.83 8.45 1.14
N MET A 73 6.76 7.82 1.63
CA MET A 73 6.61 6.35 1.57
C MET A 73 6.12 5.86 0.21
N LEU A 74 5.71 6.77 -0.68
CA LEU A 74 5.43 6.42 -2.06
C LEU A 74 6.73 5.93 -2.72
N PRO A 75 6.76 4.72 -3.30
CA PRO A 75 7.93 4.27 -4.04
C PRO A 75 8.33 5.23 -5.15
N GLU A 76 9.64 5.51 -5.27
CA GLU A 76 10.17 6.37 -6.33
C GLU A 76 10.21 5.66 -7.68
N LEU A 77 10.32 4.34 -7.66
CA LEU A 77 10.29 3.49 -8.85
C LEU A 77 9.48 2.23 -8.57
N VAL A 78 8.62 1.88 -9.52
CA VAL A 78 7.87 0.63 -9.50
C VAL A 78 8.20 -0.18 -10.75
N ILE A 79 8.58 -1.44 -10.54
CA ILE A 79 8.85 -2.40 -11.62
C ILE A 79 7.75 -3.46 -11.58
N CYS A 80 6.75 -3.31 -12.45
CA CYS A 80 5.65 -4.25 -12.57
C CYS A 80 5.96 -5.27 -13.67
N ASP A 81 6.56 -6.39 -13.28
CA ASP A 81 6.79 -7.51 -14.17
C ASP A 81 5.69 -8.56 -13.97
N PRO A 82 4.80 -8.79 -14.95
CA PRO A 82 3.71 -9.75 -14.82
C PRO A 82 4.18 -11.19 -14.65
N PHE A 83 5.39 -11.54 -15.05
CA PHE A 83 5.93 -12.88 -14.83
C PHE A 83 6.11 -13.21 -13.35
N LEU A 84 6.34 -12.21 -12.50
CA LEU A 84 6.55 -12.42 -11.06
C LEU A 84 5.29 -12.89 -10.32
N VAL A 85 4.11 -12.72 -10.92
CA VAL A 85 2.84 -13.16 -10.32
C VAL A 85 2.31 -14.47 -10.88
N THR A 86 2.86 -14.95 -12.00
CA THR A 86 2.36 -16.18 -12.69
C THR A 86 2.60 -17.45 -11.91
N GLY A 87 3.57 -17.46 -10.99
CA GLY A 87 3.88 -18.59 -10.12
C GLY A 87 3.08 -18.66 -8.82
N LEU A 88 2.14 -17.73 -8.60
CA LEU A 88 1.32 -17.73 -7.38
C LEU A 88 0.40 -18.96 -7.33
N PRO A 89 0.28 -19.63 -6.17
CA PRO A 89 -0.72 -20.66 -5.97
C PRO A 89 -2.14 -20.15 -6.23
N PRO A 90 -3.05 -20.95 -6.79
CA PRO A 90 -4.41 -20.53 -7.16
C PRO A 90 -5.19 -19.85 -6.02
N HIS A 91 -5.06 -20.34 -4.79
CA HIS A 91 -5.74 -19.75 -3.64
C HIS A 91 -5.21 -18.34 -3.29
N LEU A 92 -3.92 -18.07 -3.49
CA LEU A 92 -3.35 -16.73 -3.29
C LEU A 92 -3.72 -15.81 -4.45
N THR A 93 -3.75 -16.31 -5.68
CA THR A 93 -4.24 -15.54 -6.84
C THR A 93 -5.69 -15.09 -6.61
N ALA A 94 -6.55 -16.01 -6.17
CA ALA A 94 -7.94 -15.69 -5.87
C ALA A 94 -8.05 -14.66 -4.71
N ALA A 95 -7.28 -14.84 -3.62
CA ALA A 95 -7.32 -13.93 -2.49
C ALA A 95 -6.84 -12.51 -2.87
N THR A 96 -5.76 -12.40 -3.63
CA THR A 96 -5.24 -11.10 -4.09
C THR A 96 -6.15 -10.45 -5.13
N GLY A 97 -6.77 -11.24 -6.01
CA GLY A 97 -7.78 -10.76 -6.95
C GLY A 97 -9.03 -10.21 -6.25
N MET A 98 -9.51 -10.89 -5.21
CA MET A 98 -10.61 -10.38 -4.37
C MET A 98 -10.25 -9.10 -3.63
N ASP A 99 -9.00 -8.96 -3.19
CA ASP A 99 -8.50 -7.73 -2.58
C ASP A 99 -8.50 -6.57 -3.60
N ALA A 100 -8.01 -6.81 -4.82
CA ALA A 100 -8.08 -5.83 -5.91
C ALA A 100 -9.52 -5.42 -6.22
N LEU A 101 -10.44 -6.38 -6.28
CA LEU A 101 -11.87 -6.12 -6.51
C LEU A 101 -12.46 -5.25 -5.40
N ALA A 102 -12.16 -5.55 -4.13
CA ALA A 102 -12.63 -4.77 -2.99
C ALA A 102 -12.11 -3.33 -3.07
N HIS A 103 -10.83 -3.12 -3.33
CA HIS A 103 -10.24 -1.78 -3.47
C HIS A 103 -10.89 -0.98 -4.61
N CYS A 104 -11.13 -1.61 -5.76
CA CYS A 104 -11.77 -0.95 -6.89
C CYS A 104 -13.24 -0.58 -6.58
N LEU A 105 -13.96 -1.49 -5.93
CA LEU A 105 -15.35 -1.25 -5.53
C LEU A 105 -15.45 -0.13 -4.49
N GLU A 106 -14.60 -0.14 -3.48
CA GLU A 106 -14.54 0.92 -2.47
C GLU A 106 -14.21 2.27 -3.09
N ALA A 107 -13.21 2.33 -3.98
CA ALA A 107 -12.86 3.56 -4.68
C ALA A 107 -14.01 4.10 -5.52
N TYR A 108 -14.76 3.23 -6.20
CA TYR A 108 -15.92 3.62 -7.01
C TYR A 108 -17.12 4.09 -6.18
N CYS A 109 -17.31 3.50 -4.99
CA CYS A 109 -18.44 3.81 -4.10
C CYS A 109 -18.20 5.02 -3.18
N VAL A 110 -17.02 5.62 -3.20
CA VAL A 110 -16.71 6.77 -2.35
C VAL A 110 -17.51 8.01 -2.78
N ASN A 111 -18.02 8.77 -1.81
CA ASN A 111 -18.83 9.97 -2.07
C ASN A 111 -18.00 11.21 -2.50
N THR A 112 -16.97 10.99 -3.31
CA THR A 112 -16.11 12.07 -3.80
C THR A 112 -16.11 12.03 -5.32
N TYR A 113 -16.49 13.14 -5.96
CA TYR A 113 -16.48 13.23 -7.41
C TYR A 113 -15.04 13.22 -7.95
N HIS A 114 -14.62 12.09 -8.51
CA HIS A 114 -13.28 11.93 -9.07
C HIS A 114 -13.31 11.03 -10.33
N PRO A 115 -13.81 11.55 -11.47
CA PRO A 115 -14.11 10.75 -12.67
C PRO A 115 -12.91 9.96 -13.21
N MET A 116 -11.69 10.42 -12.98
CA MET A 116 -10.49 9.69 -13.38
C MET A 116 -10.27 8.45 -12.51
N ALA A 117 -10.48 8.55 -11.21
CA ALA A 117 -10.41 7.40 -10.30
C ALA A 117 -11.56 6.41 -10.58
N ASP A 118 -12.77 6.92 -10.81
CA ASP A 118 -13.95 6.12 -11.14
C ASP A 118 -13.72 5.30 -12.41
N GLY A 119 -13.17 5.93 -13.46
CA GLY A 119 -12.85 5.26 -14.72
C GLY A 119 -11.80 4.15 -14.56
N ILE A 120 -10.75 4.39 -13.77
CA ILE A 120 -9.72 3.39 -13.47
C ILE A 120 -10.33 2.25 -12.65
N ALA A 121 -11.15 2.55 -11.64
CA ALA A 121 -11.80 1.55 -10.80
C ALA A 121 -12.71 0.62 -11.63
N LEU A 122 -13.54 1.17 -12.52
CA LEU A 122 -14.42 0.39 -13.40
C LEU A 122 -13.65 -0.52 -14.35
N GLU A 123 -12.59 -0.01 -15.00
CA GLU A 123 -11.77 -0.84 -15.88
C GLU A 123 -11.04 -1.94 -15.10
N SER A 124 -10.55 -1.62 -13.90
CA SER A 124 -9.90 -2.61 -13.03
C SER A 124 -10.88 -3.70 -12.58
N LEU A 125 -12.13 -3.35 -12.25
CA LEU A 125 -13.18 -4.32 -11.92
C LEU A 125 -13.43 -5.29 -13.08
N ARG A 126 -13.46 -4.78 -14.32
CA ARG A 126 -13.60 -5.60 -15.52
C ARG A 126 -12.42 -6.58 -15.66
N LEU A 127 -11.19 -6.07 -15.53
CA LEU A 127 -9.97 -6.89 -15.66
C LEU A 127 -9.82 -7.97 -14.57
N VAL A 128 -10.34 -7.73 -13.38
CA VAL A 128 -10.31 -8.72 -12.29
C VAL A 128 -11.35 -9.83 -12.52
N HIS A 129 -12.45 -9.52 -13.20
CA HIS A 129 -13.52 -10.48 -13.51
C HIS A 129 -13.11 -11.44 -14.65
N ASP A 130 -12.42 -10.97 -15.67
CA ASP A 130 -11.99 -11.74 -16.85
C ASP A 130 -10.84 -12.71 -16.51
#